data_c55b805260b41ef40e96189d93d35acc
#
_entry.id   c55b805260b41ef40e96189d93d35acc
#
_cell.length_a   1.000
_cell.length_b   1.000
_cell.length_c   1.000
_cell.angle_alpha   90.00
_cell.angle_beta   90.00
_cell.angle_gamma   90.00
#
_symmetry.space_group_name_H-M   'P 1'
#
loop_
_entity.id
_entity.type
_entity.pdbx_description
1 polymer ?
#
loop_
_entity_poly.entity_id
_entity_poly.type
_entity_poly.pdbx_seq_one_letter_code
_entity_poly.pdbx_strand_id
1 'polypeptide(L)'
;MIALKNTLILLFSVFLFQCDGTAQQKKETESSFKVTKSDAQWKQDLSPLAYNVRRKAATERPYSSPLNKENRKGTYSCAACDTPLFKGQYKFDSGTGWPSFDREIKGNVAFSVDYELG
;
A
#
# COMPACT_ATOMS: atom_id res chain seq x y z
N MET A 1 -44.66 -49.49 27.71
CA MET A 1 -44.64 -48.76 26.42
C MET A 1 -44.41 -47.27 26.61
N ILE A 2 -43.40 -46.87 27.36
CA ILE A 2 -43.07 -45.43 27.60
C ILE A 2 -41.62 -45.09 27.28
N ALA A 3 -40.81 -46.06 26.84
CA ALA A 3 -39.36 -45.83 26.63
C ALA A 3 -38.96 -45.48 25.17
N LEU A 4 -39.90 -45.42 24.22
CA LEU A 4 -39.56 -45.25 22.81
C LEU A 4 -39.79 -43.82 22.25
N LYS A 5 -40.40 -42.93 23.06
CA LYS A 5 -40.68 -41.54 22.61
C LYS A 5 -39.57 -40.53 22.93
N ASN A 6 -38.70 -40.84 23.89
CA ASN A 6 -37.66 -39.89 24.30
C ASN A 6 -36.34 -40.00 23.54
N THR A 7 -36.15 -41.09 22.78
CA THR A 7 -34.90 -41.28 22.00
C THR A 7 -34.88 -40.56 20.65
N LEU A 8 -36.06 -40.16 20.14
CA LEU A 8 -36.17 -39.52 18.84
C LEU A 8 -35.97 -37.98 18.88
N ILE A 9 -36.08 -37.39 20.07
CA ILE A 9 -35.91 -35.93 20.25
C ILE A 9 -34.46 -35.54 20.44
N LEU A 10 -33.59 -36.46 20.87
CA LEU A 10 -32.17 -36.19 21.13
C LEU A 10 -31.27 -36.25 19.88
N LEU A 11 -31.80 -36.76 18.76
CA LEU A 11 -31.05 -36.91 17.51
C LEU A 11 -31.22 -35.73 16.54
N PHE A 12 -32.12 -34.77 16.86
CA PHE A 12 -32.39 -33.62 15.97
C PHE A 12 -31.70 -32.32 16.37
N SER A 13 -30.97 -32.29 17.49
CA SER A 13 -30.36 -31.06 18.01
C SER A 13 -28.86 -30.91 17.70
N VAL A 14 -28.23 -31.82 16.93
CA VAL A 14 -26.77 -31.76 16.64
C VAL A 14 -26.45 -31.22 15.25
N PHE A 15 -27.45 -30.79 14.45
CA PHE A 15 -27.21 -30.41 13.04
C PHE A 15 -27.23 -28.92 12.74
N LEU A 16 -27.10 -28.05 13.75
CA LEU A 16 -27.20 -26.59 13.49
C LEU A 16 -25.97 -25.75 13.88
N PHE A 17 -24.75 -26.30 13.92
CA PHE A 17 -23.54 -25.46 14.09
C PHE A 17 -22.42 -25.92 13.18
N GLN A 18 -22.58 -25.74 11.88
CA GLN A 18 -21.46 -25.61 10.95
C GLN A 18 -21.73 -24.39 10.06
N CYS A 19 -21.59 -23.20 10.64
CA CYS A 19 -21.21 -22.04 9.88
C CYS A 19 -19.69 -22.09 9.71
N ASP A 20 -19.20 -22.79 8.69
CA ASP A 20 -17.89 -22.55 8.13
C ASP A 20 -17.87 -21.14 7.54
N GLY A 21 -17.55 -20.18 8.38
CA GLY A 21 -17.11 -18.87 7.95
C GLY A 21 -15.76 -19.03 7.29
N THR A 22 -15.73 -19.43 6.02
CA THR A 22 -14.58 -19.26 5.16
C THR A 22 -14.38 -17.76 5.03
N ALA A 23 -13.66 -17.16 5.99
CA ALA A 23 -13.01 -15.89 5.78
C ALA A 23 -12.09 -16.09 4.57
N GLN A 24 -12.52 -15.59 3.42
CA GLN A 24 -11.66 -15.47 2.25
C GLN A 24 -10.48 -14.58 2.67
N GLN A 25 -9.42 -15.23 3.13
CA GLN A 25 -8.11 -14.62 3.20
C GLN A 25 -7.80 -14.16 1.77
N LYS A 26 -7.97 -12.86 1.53
CA LYS A 26 -7.47 -12.18 0.35
C LYS A 26 -5.98 -12.49 0.32
N LYS A 27 -5.60 -13.45 -0.52
CA LYS A 27 -4.22 -13.78 -0.79
C LYS A 27 -3.64 -12.54 -1.46
N GLU A 28 -3.10 -11.63 -0.65
CA GLU A 28 -2.24 -10.59 -1.16
C GLU A 28 -1.14 -11.33 -1.90
N THR A 29 -1.11 -11.14 -3.19
CA THR A 29 0.01 -11.58 -4.01
C THR A 29 1.19 -10.78 -3.46
N GLU A 30 2.02 -11.40 -2.62
CA GLU A 30 3.30 -10.86 -2.20
C GLU A 30 4.11 -10.63 -3.48
N SER A 31 4.00 -9.43 -4.03
CA SER A 31 4.98 -8.96 -4.99
C SER A 31 6.30 -8.89 -4.22
N SER A 32 7.24 -9.76 -4.53
CA SER A 32 8.55 -9.73 -3.91
C SER A 32 9.24 -8.43 -4.32
N PHE A 33 9.18 -7.43 -3.46
CA PHE A 33 9.92 -6.18 -3.67
C PHE A 33 11.42 -6.46 -3.59
N LYS A 34 12.19 -5.83 -4.48
CA LYS A 34 13.66 -5.96 -4.50
C LYS A 34 14.33 -5.52 -3.20
N VAL A 35 13.69 -4.61 -2.48
CA VAL A 35 14.19 -4.07 -1.21
C VAL A 35 13.14 -4.31 -0.15
N THR A 36 13.48 -5.17 0.83
CA THR A 36 12.66 -5.47 2.00
C THR A 36 13.47 -5.16 3.25
N LYS A 37 12.89 -4.37 4.15
CA LYS A 37 13.47 -4.02 5.46
C LYS A 37 12.35 -4.07 6.50
N SER A 38 12.72 -4.34 7.76
CA SER A 38 11.76 -4.21 8.88
C SER A 38 11.35 -2.74 9.07
N ASP A 39 10.22 -2.51 9.72
CA ASP A 39 9.75 -1.14 10.00
C ASP A 39 10.75 -0.36 10.86
N ALA A 40 11.43 -1.02 11.80
CA ALA A 40 12.49 -0.43 12.62
C ALA A 40 13.70 0.04 11.76
N GLN A 41 14.12 -0.76 10.78
CA GLN A 41 15.19 -0.39 9.85
C GLN A 41 14.78 0.80 8.98
N TRP A 42 13.55 0.81 8.43
CA TRP A 42 13.05 1.95 7.68
C TRP A 42 13.04 3.25 8.49
N LYS A 43 12.68 3.16 9.78
CA LYS A 43 12.65 4.30 10.70
C LYS A 43 14.06 4.85 11.00
N GLN A 44 15.09 4.00 10.97
CA GLN A 44 16.49 4.42 11.15
C GLN A 44 17.06 5.05 9.88
N ASP A 45 16.76 4.48 8.71
CA ASP A 45 17.36 4.87 7.44
C ASP A 45 16.72 6.12 6.81
N LEU A 46 15.46 6.42 7.15
CA LEU A 46 14.72 7.53 6.59
C LEU A 46 14.60 8.71 7.57
N SER A 47 14.57 9.92 7.03
CA SER A 47 14.15 11.07 7.84
C SER A 47 12.72 10.85 8.37
N PRO A 48 12.32 11.50 9.49
CA PRO A 48 10.97 11.36 10.04
C PRO A 48 9.85 11.65 9.01
N LEU A 49 10.05 12.66 8.17
CA LEU A 49 9.09 13.00 7.11
C LEU A 49 9.04 11.90 6.05
N ALA A 50 10.19 11.46 5.52
CA ALA A 50 10.25 10.39 4.52
C ALA A 50 9.67 9.07 5.04
N TYR A 51 9.93 8.72 6.30
CA TYR A 51 9.33 7.56 6.95
C TYR A 51 7.80 7.67 7.02
N ASN A 52 7.27 8.79 7.47
CA ASN A 52 5.81 8.98 7.58
C ASN A 52 5.14 8.91 6.19
N VAL A 53 5.71 9.55 5.18
CA VAL A 53 5.18 9.49 3.81
C VAL A 53 5.24 8.07 3.25
N ARG A 54 6.38 7.37 3.42
CA ARG A 54 6.60 6.06 2.80
C ARG A 54 5.95 4.90 3.53
N ARG A 55 5.79 5.00 4.85
CA ARG A 55 5.38 3.88 5.71
C ARG A 55 4.08 4.11 6.46
N LYS A 56 3.60 5.35 6.54
CA LYS A 56 2.40 5.71 7.32
C LYS A 56 1.35 6.45 6.47
N ALA A 57 1.46 6.39 5.14
CA ALA A 57 0.54 7.03 4.20
C ALA A 57 0.33 8.55 4.44
N ALA A 58 1.31 9.22 5.05
CA ALA A 58 1.26 10.66 5.22
C ALA A 58 1.54 11.38 3.89
N THR A 59 1.06 12.61 3.79
CA THR A 59 1.33 13.50 2.64
C THR A 59 2.19 14.68 3.10
N GLU A 60 3.20 15.02 2.32
CA GLU A 60 3.98 16.24 2.52
C GLU A 60 3.11 17.47 2.22
N ARG A 61 3.30 18.56 2.97
CA ARG A 61 2.55 19.81 2.74
C ARG A 61 2.86 20.37 1.34
N PRO A 62 1.84 20.88 0.60
CA PRO A 62 2.07 21.50 -0.72
C PRO A 62 3.10 22.64 -0.62
N TYR A 63 3.92 22.78 -1.63
CA TYR A 63 4.99 23.80 -1.76
C TYR A 63 6.09 23.74 -0.71
N SER A 64 6.15 22.70 0.15
CA SER A 64 7.17 22.58 1.20
C SER A 64 8.49 21.97 0.70
N SER A 65 8.46 21.18 -0.36
CA SER A 65 9.65 20.54 -0.90
C SER A 65 10.46 21.47 -1.82
N PRO A 66 11.78 21.59 -1.64
CA PRO A 66 12.65 22.30 -2.58
C PRO A 66 12.61 21.66 -3.98
N LEU A 67 12.29 20.37 -4.08
CA LEU A 67 12.17 19.68 -5.37
C LEU A 67 11.02 20.20 -6.22
N ASN A 68 10.05 20.89 -5.63
CA ASN A 68 8.96 21.51 -6.39
C ASN A 68 9.50 22.57 -7.38
N LYS A 69 10.48 23.37 -6.96
CA LYS A 69 11.13 24.43 -7.77
C LYS A 69 12.42 23.96 -8.46
N GLU A 70 12.80 22.72 -8.33
CA GLU A 70 14.01 22.19 -8.96
C GLU A 70 13.79 21.97 -10.46
N ASN A 71 14.52 22.68 -11.33
CA ASN A 71 14.39 22.63 -12.78
C ASN A 71 15.67 22.18 -13.49
N ARG A 72 16.74 21.83 -12.74
CA ARG A 72 17.95 21.32 -13.34
C ARG A 72 17.72 19.95 -13.97
N LYS A 73 18.49 19.66 -15.02
CA LYS A 73 18.52 18.31 -15.60
C LYS A 73 19.02 17.31 -14.56
N GLY A 74 18.35 16.17 -14.45
CA GLY A 74 18.71 15.15 -13.49
C GLY A 74 17.69 14.03 -13.45
N THR A 75 17.88 13.13 -12.50
CA THR A 75 16.99 12.01 -12.25
C THR A 75 16.44 12.11 -10.83
N TYR A 76 15.14 11.97 -10.68
CA TYR A 76 14.47 11.88 -9.40
C TYR A 76 14.40 10.41 -8.99
N SER A 77 15.00 10.10 -7.84
CA SER A 77 15.06 8.75 -7.30
C SER A 77 14.23 8.58 -6.04
N CYS A 78 13.88 7.35 -5.74
CA CYS A 78 13.17 7.00 -4.52
C CYS A 78 14.06 7.26 -3.29
N ALA A 79 13.59 8.05 -2.34
CA ALA A 79 14.32 8.34 -1.10
C ALA A 79 14.59 7.10 -0.22
N ALA A 80 13.88 6.00 -0.46
CA ALA A 80 13.99 4.78 0.34
C ALA A 80 14.93 3.73 -0.26
N CYS A 81 15.04 3.64 -1.60
CA CYS A 81 15.78 2.56 -2.27
C CYS A 81 16.61 3.02 -3.47
N ASP A 82 16.74 4.33 -3.67
CA ASP A 82 17.51 4.97 -4.76
C ASP A 82 17.08 4.56 -6.18
N THR A 83 15.97 3.82 -6.31
CA THR A 83 15.43 3.48 -7.63
C THR A 83 15.13 4.76 -8.41
N PRO A 84 15.66 4.94 -9.62
CA PRO A 84 15.36 6.10 -10.47
C PRO A 84 13.91 6.03 -10.93
N LEU A 85 13.13 7.08 -10.67
CA LEU A 85 11.68 7.09 -10.93
C LEU A 85 11.31 7.99 -12.11
N PHE A 86 11.86 9.21 -12.15
CA PHE A 86 11.50 10.23 -13.15
C PHE A 86 12.73 10.98 -13.63
N LYS A 87 12.69 11.46 -14.87
CA LYS A 87 13.71 12.37 -15.39
C LYS A 87 13.24 13.82 -15.31
N GLY A 88 14.10 14.72 -14.89
CA GLY A 88 13.81 16.13 -14.72
C GLY A 88 13.27 16.83 -15.98
N GLN A 89 13.65 16.34 -17.17
CA GLN A 89 13.14 16.86 -18.45
C GLN A 89 11.64 16.62 -18.67
N TYR A 90 11.02 15.71 -17.90
CA TYR A 90 9.59 15.40 -17.97
C TYR A 90 8.81 16.02 -16.82
N LYS A 91 9.49 16.85 -16.01
CA LYS A 91 8.85 17.61 -14.93
C LYS A 91 8.08 18.79 -15.50
N PHE A 92 6.90 19.05 -14.93
CA PHE A 92 6.09 20.22 -15.25
C PHE A 92 5.47 20.82 -13.98
N ASP A 93 5.02 22.06 -14.09
CA ASP A 93 4.27 22.70 -13.00
C ASP A 93 2.78 22.37 -13.15
N SER A 94 2.27 21.58 -12.22
CA SER A 94 0.84 21.22 -12.16
C SER A 94 0.01 22.19 -11.33
N GLY A 95 0.63 23.17 -10.66
CA GLY A 95 -0.03 24.06 -9.72
C GLY A 95 -0.47 23.40 -8.40
N THR A 96 -0.22 22.10 -8.21
CA THR A 96 -0.65 21.35 -7.01
C THR A 96 0.25 21.57 -5.80
N GLY A 97 1.47 22.03 -6.02
CA GLY A 97 2.46 22.24 -4.96
C GLY A 97 3.37 21.03 -4.70
N TRP A 98 3.28 19.99 -5.54
CA TRP A 98 4.16 18.83 -5.53
C TRP A 98 4.88 18.67 -6.87
N PRO A 99 6.13 18.11 -6.89
CA PRO A 99 6.81 17.77 -8.14
C PRO A 99 5.94 16.84 -9.00
N SER A 100 5.64 17.27 -10.23
CA SER A 100 4.78 16.53 -11.16
C SER A 100 5.53 16.19 -12.44
N PHE A 101 5.25 15.02 -13.01
CA PHE A 101 5.93 14.48 -14.19
C PHE A 101 4.92 13.91 -15.16
N ASP A 102 5.16 14.11 -16.47
CA ASP A 102 4.28 13.60 -17.52
C ASP A 102 4.53 12.11 -17.83
N ARG A 103 5.67 11.57 -17.43
CA ARG A 103 6.00 10.15 -17.59
C ARG A 103 7.08 9.68 -16.60
N GLU A 104 7.04 8.40 -16.29
CA GLU A 104 7.99 7.70 -15.44
C GLU A 104 9.20 7.17 -16.24
N ILE A 105 10.22 6.68 -15.52
CA ILE A 105 11.21 5.77 -16.07
C ILE A 105 10.57 4.38 -16.15
N LYS A 106 10.32 3.92 -17.37
CA LYS A 106 9.57 2.70 -17.68
C LYS A 106 10.08 1.49 -16.88
N GLY A 107 9.15 0.81 -16.24
CA GLY A 107 9.40 -0.41 -15.45
C GLY A 107 9.84 -0.16 -13.99
N ASN A 108 10.03 1.11 -13.59
CA ASN A 108 10.43 1.45 -12.23
C ASN A 108 9.27 2.00 -11.37
N VAL A 109 8.13 2.24 -11.98
CA VAL A 109 6.89 2.69 -11.33
C VAL A 109 5.76 1.77 -11.72
N ALA A 110 4.96 1.34 -10.77
CA ALA A 110 3.72 0.62 -11.00
C ALA A 110 2.53 1.56 -10.77
N PHE A 111 1.45 1.32 -11.49
CA PHE A 111 0.20 2.07 -11.37
C PHE A 111 -0.89 1.18 -10.78
N SER A 112 -1.71 1.77 -9.93
CA SER A 112 -2.93 1.14 -9.42
C SER A 112 -4.06 2.17 -9.39
N VAL A 113 -5.29 1.70 -9.45
CA VAL A 113 -6.47 2.57 -9.27
C VAL A 113 -6.78 2.64 -7.78
N ASP A 114 -6.91 3.85 -7.27
CA ASP A 114 -7.37 4.11 -5.91
C ASP A 114 -8.86 4.43 -5.95
N TYR A 115 -9.68 3.55 -5.41
CA TYR A 115 -11.13 3.70 -5.36
C TYR A 115 -11.62 4.43 -4.10
N GLU A 116 -10.74 4.72 -3.14
CA GLU A 116 -11.09 5.43 -1.90
C GLU A 116 -11.20 6.94 -2.10
N LEU A 117 -10.53 7.46 -3.14
CA LEU A 117 -10.50 8.89 -3.47
C LEU A 117 -11.39 9.25 -4.68
N GLY A 118 -12.13 8.29 -5.22
CA GLY A 118 -13.01 8.45 -6.39
C GLY A 118 -14.37 9.03 -6.08
#